data_8990fedba6f6eb946a08a4c0acaadfb5
#
_entry.id   8990fedba6f6eb946a08a4c0acaadfb5
#
_cell.length_a   1.000
_cell.length_b   1.000
_cell.length_c   1.000
_cell.angle_alpha   90.00
_cell.angle_beta   90.00
_cell.angle_gamma   90.00
#
_symmetry.space_group_name_H-M   'P 1'
#
loop_
_entity.id
_entity.type
_entity.pdbx_description
1 polymer ?
#
loop_
_entity_poly.entity_id
_entity_poly.type
_entity_poly.pdbx_seq_one_letter_code
_entity_poly.pdbx_strand_id
1 'polypeptide(L)'
;MLEGLAGIGKSTIARTVANEAHKRGWLGASFFFSRNEDDRKSAKFFFGTVAFQLSQYSREISFRIGEALEDKLDASGKQLQDQLGYLIIQPLKSCKNKSTILIVIDAFDECDKQDAERLLSLLLQEIRKVPNLKIFFTTRSERHILNTLRRHGAHHLYRLHDIENSIVEGDVRSYLSHGLSLEAVKTALPELKQPWTPSSSDFNALVNAAGKHFLIASTAIKFLLDDIRCSPKAQMADLMRGIAVDNTGTNPLNVLDGVYTQILSVAVPSNSSPAILSRFHSVVGTIVLLQDPLPLQALTSVLQTDIDDVNGALPHLQSIIWLSGPENTPRIYHKSFPDFITDAERCSNVPQFYISVGLRHGHIAQNCFRIMDEQLRANIRDPEFPAGYLDNDKDFVVS
;
A
#
# COMPACT_ATOMS: atom_id res chain seq x y z
N MET A 1 2.24 -4.18 19.59
CA MET A 1 2.51 -4.58 18.19
C MET A 1 1.43 -5.51 17.71
N LEU A 2 1.01 -5.36 16.48
CA LEU A 2 0.04 -6.22 15.80
C LEU A 2 0.73 -6.95 14.63
N GLU A 3 0.79 -8.27 14.70
CA GLU A 3 1.40 -9.13 13.69
C GLU A 3 0.33 -9.89 12.92
N GLY A 4 0.56 -10.12 11.63
CA GLY A 4 -0.34 -10.98 10.85
C GLY A 4 -0.03 -11.04 9.36
N LEU A 5 -0.61 -12.03 8.71
CA LEU A 5 -0.44 -12.28 7.28
C LEU A 5 -0.93 -11.10 6.42
N ALA A 6 -0.62 -11.15 5.13
CA ALA A 6 -1.15 -10.17 4.18
C ALA A 6 -2.68 -10.28 4.08
N GLY A 7 -3.35 -9.13 3.92
CA GLY A 7 -4.79 -9.09 3.62
C GLY A 7 -5.75 -9.43 4.76
N ILE A 8 -5.28 -9.56 6.01
CA ILE A 8 -6.12 -9.86 7.18
C ILE A 8 -6.56 -8.60 7.96
N GLY A 9 -6.42 -7.40 7.40
CA GLY A 9 -6.98 -6.19 7.98
C GLY A 9 -6.08 -5.38 8.90
N LYS A 10 -4.75 -5.63 8.97
CA LYS A 10 -3.81 -4.88 9.85
C LYS A 10 -3.91 -3.36 9.69
N SER A 11 -3.86 -2.86 8.46
CA SER A 11 -3.92 -1.42 8.18
C SER A 11 -5.28 -0.82 8.51
N THR A 12 -6.35 -1.58 8.37
CA THR A 12 -7.70 -1.16 8.81
C THR A 12 -7.74 -0.99 10.32
N ILE A 13 -7.18 -1.95 11.07
CA ILE A 13 -7.06 -1.86 12.52
C ILE A 13 -6.17 -0.66 12.92
N ALA A 14 -5.02 -0.46 12.25
CA ALA A 14 -4.15 0.68 12.53
C ALA A 14 -4.87 2.02 12.35
N ARG A 15 -5.64 2.18 11.27
CA ARG A 15 -6.46 3.38 11.03
C ARG A 15 -7.55 3.55 12.09
N THR A 16 -8.21 2.48 12.47
CA THR A 16 -9.24 2.52 13.54
C THR A 16 -8.62 2.93 14.87
N VAL A 17 -7.46 2.35 15.24
CA VAL A 17 -6.73 2.73 16.47
C VAL A 17 -6.31 4.20 16.43
N ALA A 18 -5.79 4.68 15.28
CA ALA A 18 -5.43 6.09 15.12
C ALA A 18 -6.66 7.01 15.27
N ASN A 19 -7.78 6.68 14.61
CA ASN A 19 -9.01 7.47 14.70
C ASN A 19 -9.58 7.51 16.14
N GLU A 20 -9.61 6.37 16.84
CA GLU A 20 -10.08 6.33 18.22
C GLU A 20 -9.13 7.07 19.16
N ALA A 21 -7.83 6.97 18.94
CA ALA A 21 -6.84 7.73 19.71
C ALA A 21 -6.96 9.24 19.43
N HIS A 22 -7.25 9.64 18.19
CA HIS A 22 -7.50 11.05 17.84
C HIS A 22 -8.74 11.61 18.56
N LYS A 23 -9.86 10.88 18.52
CA LYS A 23 -11.10 11.28 19.22
C LYS A 23 -10.89 11.45 20.73
N ARG A 24 -10.00 10.65 21.33
CA ARG A 24 -9.67 10.71 22.76
C ARG A 24 -8.56 11.72 23.09
N GLY A 25 -7.99 12.41 22.10
CA GLY A 25 -6.89 13.33 22.28
C GLY A 25 -5.56 12.66 22.66
N TRP A 26 -5.36 11.40 22.29
CA TRP A 26 -4.13 10.63 22.58
C TRP A 26 -3.21 10.49 21.37
N LEU A 27 -3.72 10.69 20.15
CA LEU A 27 -2.92 10.51 18.93
C LEU A 27 -1.92 11.67 18.78
N GLY A 28 -0.65 11.40 19.09
CA GLY A 28 0.43 12.34 18.86
C GLY A 28 0.94 12.36 17.41
N ALA A 29 1.01 11.16 16.79
CA ALA A 29 1.41 11.04 15.39
C ALA A 29 0.95 9.72 14.78
N SER A 30 0.90 9.68 13.45
CA SER A 30 0.75 8.44 12.68
C SER A 30 1.67 8.43 11.47
N PHE A 31 2.21 7.26 11.15
CA PHE A 31 3.05 7.05 9.98
C PHE A 31 2.70 5.71 9.33
N PHE A 32 2.46 5.73 8.00
CA PHE A 32 2.08 4.56 7.22
C PHE A 32 3.17 4.29 6.20
N PHE A 33 4.01 3.28 6.44
CA PHE A 33 5.03 2.90 5.50
C PHE A 33 4.43 2.41 4.18
N SER A 34 5.13 2.65 3.08
CA SER A 34 4.74 2.20 1.74
C SER A 34 5.98 2.05 0.88
N ARG A 35 6.22 0.86 0.33
CA ARG A 35 7.34 0.59 -0.58
C ARG A 35 7.24 1.38 -1.89
N ASN A 36 6.03 1.76 -2.25
CA ASN A 36 5.73 2.43 -3.51
C ASN A 36 5.78 3.96 -3.42
N GLU A 37 6.27 4.51 -2.30
CA GLU A 37 6.32 5.95 -2.09
C GLU A 37 7.65 6.34 -1.44
N ASP A 38 8.42 7.17 -2.14
CA ASP A 38 9.78 7.53 -1.77
C ASP A 38 9.91 8.16 -0.40
N ASP A 39 8.93 8.95 0.01
CA ASP A 39 8.86 9.60 1.31
C ASP A 39 8.49 8.63 2.45
N ARG A 40 8.00 7.43 2.12
CA ARG A 40 7.48 6.45 3.09
C ARG A 40 8.10 5.05 3.00
N LYS A 41 9.07 4.82 2.10
CA LYS A 41 9.75 3.52 1.97
C LYS A 41 10.95 3.35 2.90
N SER A 42 11.50 4.45 3.42
CA SER A 42 12.68 4.43 4.29
C SER A 42 12.43 5.18 5.59
N ALA A 43 13.32 5.03 6.55
CA ALA A 43 13.26 5.76 7.83
C ALA A 43 13.66 7.23 7.73
N LYS A 44 14.16 7.68 6.56
CA LYS A 44 14.74 9.02 6.37
C LYS A 44 13.83 10.15 6.84
N PHE A 45 12.54 10.09 6.49
CA PHE A 45 11.56 11.13 6.81
C PHE A 45 10.73 10.83 8.05
N PHE A 46 10.90 9.64 8.65
CA PHE A 46 10.06 9.15 9.73
C PHE A 46 10.05 10.09 10.95
N PHE A 47 11.21 10.41 11.50
CA PHE A 47 11.28 11.21 12.72
C PHE A 47 10.89 12.67 12.49
N GLY A 48 11.23 13.24 11.32
CA GLY A 48 10.79 14.58 10.94
C GLY A 48 9.27 14.68 10.84
N THR A 49 8.64 13.72 10.18
CA THR A 49 7.17 13.67 10.06
C THR A 49 6.50 13.49 11.42
N VAL A 50 7.01 12.59 12.27
CA VAL A 50 6.48 12.38 13.63
C VAL A 50 6.64 13.63 14.49
N ALA A 51 7.80 14.30 14.45
CA ALA A 51 8.04 15.54 15.18
C ALA A 51 7.11 16.66 14.74
N PHE A 52 6.89 16.80 13.44
CA PHE A 52 5.95 17.77 12.89
C PHE A 52 4.52 17.54 13.42
N GLN A 53 4.04 16.30 13.39
CA GLN A 53 2.70 15.98 13.92
C GLN A 53 2.63 16.19 15.45
N LEU A 54 3.66 15.83 16.20
CA LEU A 54 3.74 16.09 17.63
C LEU A 54 3.73 17.60 17.95
N SER A 55 4.32 18.44 17.10
CA SER A 55 4.25 19.90 17.26
C SER A 55 2.84 20.44 17.07
N GLN A 56 2.05 19.81 16.20
CA GLN A 56 0.63 20.15 16.02
C GLN A 56 -0.25 19.62 17.16
N TYR A 57 0.15 18.52 17.79
CA TYR A 57 -0.59 17.89 18.88
C TYR A 57 -0.62 18.76 20.14
N SER A 58 0.46 19.47 20.50
CA SER A 58 0.56 20.26 21.71
C SER A 58 1.48 21.47 21.54
N ARG A 59 1.00 22.66 21.97
CA ARG A 59 1.81 23.89 21.98
C ARG A 59 3.09 23.77 22.82
N GLU A 60 3.02 23.05 23.94
CA GLU A 60 4.19 22.81 24.80
C GLU A 60 5.24 21.98 24.05
N ILE A 61 4.81 20.91 23.37
CA ILE A 61 5.70 20.06 22.56
C ILE A 61 6.27 20.86 21.38
N SER A 62 5.44 21.65 20.70
CA SER A 62 5.88 22.54 19.61
C SER A 62 7.01 23.47 20.05
N PHE A 63 6.82 24.12 21.19
CA PHE A 63 7.84 24.99 21.76
C PHE A 63 9.16 24.25 22.03
N ARG A 64 9.10 23.07 22.66
CA ARG A 64 10.28 22.26 22.98
C ARG A 64 11.00 21.71 21.73
N ILE A 65 10.24 21.36 20.67
CA ILE A 65 10.85 20.98 19.39
C ILE A 65 11.51 22.19 18.74
N GLY A 66 10.88 23.37 18.81
CA GLY A 66 11.47 24.62 18.33
C GLY A 66 12.81 24.95 18.99
N GLU A 67 12.88 24.91 20.33
CA GLU A 67 14.12 25.08 21.09
C GLU A 67 15.22 24.09 20.62
N ALA A 68 14.85 22.82 20.43
CA ALA A 68 15.81 21.80 20.00
C ALA A 68 16.33 22.05 18.55
N LEU A 69 15.52 22.66 17.68
CA LEU A 69 15.88 22.99 16.31
C LEU A 69 16.71 24.27 16.24
N GLU A 70 16.46 25.27 17.10
CA GLU A 70 17.28 26.48 17.18
C GLU A 70 18.70 26.15 17.60
N ASP A 71 18.89 25.27 18.59
CA ASP A 71 20.18 24.79 19.03
C ASP A 71 20.92 23.94 17.98
N LYS A 72 20.20 23.32 17.04
CA LYS A 72 20.73 22.35 16.06
C LYS A 72 19.99 22.44 14.74
N LEU A 73 20.30 23.46 13.95
CA LEU A 73 19.70 23.76 12.65
C LEU A 73 19.73 22.59 11.64
N ASP A 74 20.61 21.60 11.83
CA ASP A 74 20.75 20.41 10.97
C ASP A 74 20.20 19.12 11.60
N ALA A 75 19.25 19.20 12.53
CA ALA A 75 18.74 18.03 13.24
C ALA A 75 18.07 17.01 12.29
N SER A 76 17.43 17.45 11.22
CA SER A 76 16.76 16.59 10.23
C SER A 76 17.73 15.86 9.29
N GLY A 77 18.93 16.40 9.08
CA GLY A 77 19.99 15.79 8.25
C GLY A 77 20.86 14.78 9.00
N LYS A 78 20.70 14.66 10.33
CA LYS A 78 21.52 13.78 11.18
C LYS A 78 21.13 12.32 11.10
N GLN A 79 21.93 11.47 11.77
CA GLN A 79 21.62 10.04 11.91
C GLN A 79 20.31 9.83 12.67
N LEU A 80 19.60 8.73 12.39
CA LEU A 80 18.30 8.40 12.98
C LEU A 80 18.28 8.46 14.53
N GLN A 81 19.39 8.08 15.17
CA GLN A 81 19.53 8.15 16.63
C GLN A 81 19.48 9.58 17.15
N ASP A 82 20.16 10.50 16.47
CA ASP A 82 20.19 11.91 16.84
C ASP A 82 18.82 12.56 16.58
N GLN A 83 18.20 12.26 15.43
CA GLN A 83 16.84 12.72 15.14
C GLN A 83 15.84 12.29 16.22
N LEU A 84 15.84 11.01 16.60
CA LEU A 84 14.99 10.51 17.68
C LEU A 84 15.26 11.24 19.00
N GLY A 85 16.54 11.42 19.36
CA GLY A 85 16.95 12.08 20.58
C GLY A 85 16.46 13.52 20.65
N TYR A 86 16.79 14.32 19.63
CA TYR A 86 16.54 15.76 19.61
C TYR A 86 15.10 16.14 19.28
N LEU A 87 14.48 15.46 18.33
CA LEU A 87 13.15 15.84 17.84
C LEU A 87 12.00 15.22 18.64
N ILE A 88 12.24 14.12 19.36
CA ILE A 88 11.16 13.37 20.03
C ILE A 88 11.45 13.20 21.52
N ILE A 89 12.55 12.53 21.89
CA ILE A 89 12.76 12.10 23.28
C ILE A 89 13.03 13.29 24.22
N GLN A 90 13.92 14.19 23.87
CA GLN A 90 14.24 15.37 24.71
C GLN A 90 13.04 16.31 24.84
N PRO A 91 12.36 16.73 23.78
CA PRO A 91 11.14 17.53 23.88
C PRO A 91 10.08 16.91 24.78
N LEU A 92 9.75 15.63 24.58
CA LEU A 92 8.73 14.96 25.36
C LEU A 92 9.09 14.77 26.85
N LYS A 93 10.38 14.58 27.15
CA LYS A 93 10.86 14.53 28.55
C LYS A 93 10.70 15.86 29.26
N SER A 94 10.95 16.95 28.54
CA SER A 94 10.92 18.32 29.09
C SER A 94 9.48 18.83 29.28
N CYS A 95 8.48 18.18 28.72
CA CYS A 95 7.09 18.57 28.88
C CYS A 95 6.57 18.28 30.30
N LYS A 96 5.82 19.23 30.85
CA LYS A 96 5.16 19.10 32.16
C LYS A 96 3.93 18.17 32.08
N ASN A 97 3.16 18.27 31.00
CA ASN A 97 2.00 17.41 30.77
C ASN A 97 2.46 15.98 30.46
N LYS A 98 1.99 15.03 31.29
CA LYS A 98 2.30 13.60 31.17
C LYS A 98 1.11 12.78 30.67
N SER A 99 0.18 13.39 29.94
CA SER A 99 -0.89 12.68 29.25
C SER A 99 -0.34 11.61 28.32
N THR A 100 -1.06 10.52 28.14
CA THR A 100 -0.66 9.46 27.21
C THR A 100 -0.62 10.00 25.78
N ILE A 101 0.49 9.75 25.11
CA ILE A 101 0.72 10.07 23.70
C ILE A 101 0.89 8.75 22.97
N LEU A 102 0.09 8.53 21.92
CA LEU A 102 0.16 7.37 21.07
C LEU A 102 0.74 7.75 19.70
N ILE A 103 1.74 7.00 19.26
CA ILE A 103 2.22 7.00 17.88
C ILE A 103 1.76 5.71 17.22
N VAL A 104 1.09 5.83 16.07
CA VAL A 104 0.62 4.69 15.27
C VAL A 104 1.52 4.55 14.04
N ILE A 105 2.10 3.36 13.85
CA ILE A 105 2.97 3.04 12.72
C ILE A 105 2.36 1.84 11.98
N ASP A 106 1.94 2.03 10.74
CA ASP A 106 1.40 0.92 9.94
C ASP A 106 2.42 0.40 8.93
N ALA A 107 2.26 -0.88 8.55
CA ALA A 107 3.04 -1.55 7.53
C ALA A 107 4.57 -1.45 7.73
N PHE A 108 5.04 -1.66 8.97
CA PHE A 108 6.46 -1.52 9.32
C PHE A 108 7.37 -2.43 8.48
N ASP A 109 6.85 -3.57 7.99
CA ASP A 109 7.52 -4.48 7.06
C ASP A 109 7.73 -3.90 5.65
N GLU A 110 7.12 -2.77 5.33
CA GLU A 110 7.30 -2.07 4.06
C GLU A 110 8.44 -1.04 4.10
N CYS A 111 9.01 -0.78 5.27
CA CYS A 111 10.25 -0.04 5.40
C CYS A 111 11.44 -0.85 4.87
N ASP A 112 12.41 -0.19 4.27
CA ASP A 112 13.67 -0.81 3.84
C ASP A 112 14.29 -1.61 4.97
N LYS A 113 14.74 -2.83 4.69
CA LYS A 113 15.13 -3.80 5.71
C LYS A 113 16.19 -3.31 6.69
N GLN A 114 17.23 -2.64 6.19
CA GLN A 114 18.31 -2.12 7.04
C GLN A 114 17.79 -0.99 7.95
N ASP A 115 17.00 -0.11 7.41
CA ASP A 115 16.36 0.99 8.13
C ASP A 115 15.37 0.47 9.16
N ALA A 116 14.56 -0.55 8.82
CA ALA A 116 13.58 -1.15 9.72
C ALA A 116 14.23 -1.73 10.99
N GLU A 117 15.31 -2.51 10.84
CA GLU A 117 16.04 -3.08 11.99
C GLU A 117 16.63 -1.99 12.89
N ARG A 118 17.24 -0.96 12.28
CA ARG A 118 17.83 0.17 13.01
C ARG A 118 16.77 1.01 13.71
N LEU A 119 15.71 1.38 12.99
CA LEU A 119 14.60 2.18 13.52
C LEU A 119 13.92 1.47 14.69
N LEU A 120 13.60 0.17 14.55
CA LEU A 120 12.95 -0.60 15.60
C LEU A 120 13.82 -0.71 16.85
N SER A 121 15.13 -0.98 16.69
CA SER A 121 16.07 -1.04 17.81
C SER A 121 16.12 0.28 18.58
N LEU A 122 16.21 1.41 17.87
CA LEU A 122 16.23 2.74 18.46
C LEU A 122 14.92 3.04 19.21
N LEU A 123 13.77 2.77 18.59
CA LEU A 123 12.47 2.97 19.22
C LEU A 123 12.34 2.16 20.51
N LEU A 124 12.71 0.88 20.49
CA LEU A 124 12.60 0.00 21.67
C LEU A 124 13.54 0.39 22.82
N GLN A 125 14.70 0.96 22.49
CA GLN A 125 15.65 1.46 23.50
C GLN A 125 15.21 2.78 24.11
N GLU A 126 14.80 3.72 23.26
CA GLU A 126 14.60 5.10 23.68
C GLU A 126 13.21 5.39 24.25
N ILE A 127 12.16 4.67 23.79
CA ILE A 127 10.78 4.90 24.25
C ILE A 127 10.62 4.74 25.77
N ARG A 128 11.41 3.84 26.37
CA ARG A 128 11.39 3.62 27.83
C ARG A 128 11.75 4.87 28.63
N LYS A 129 12.45 5.82 28.01
CA LYS A 129 12.83 7.09 28.62
C LYS A 129 11.66 8.08 28.73
N VAL A 130 10.53 7.80 28.07
CA VAL A 130 9.30 8.61 28.05
C VAL A 130 8.09 7.73 28.39
N PRO A 131 7.77 7.50 29.67
CA PRO A 131 6.78 6.51 30.09
C PRO A 131 5.36 6.72 29.58
N ASN A 132 4.99 7.97 29.29
CA ASN A 132 3.69 8.33 28.72
C ASN A 132 3.62 8.21 27.20
N LEU A 133 4.74 7.95 26.51
CA LEU A 133 4.76 7.66 25.08
C LEU A 133 4.48 6.18 24.85
N LYS A 134 3.52 5.90 23.98
CA LYS A 134 3.16 4.55 23.53
C LYS A 134 3.29 4.45 22.02
N ILE A 135 3.75 3.29 21.54
CA ILE A 135 3.81 3.01 20.10
C ILE A 135 2.92 1.80 19.82
N PHE A 136 2.00 1.98 18.89
CA PHE A 136 1.28 0.89 18.25
C PHE A 136 1.83 0.73 16.84
N PHE A 137 2.28 -0.46 16.47
CA PHE A 137 2.70 -0.69 15.09
C PHE A 137 2.24 -2.04 14.56
N THR A 138 2.03 -2.09 13.24
CA THR A 138 1.64 -3.31 12.52
C THR A 138 2.78 -3.78 11.64
N THR A 139 2.88 -5.09 11.47
CA THR A 139 3.89 -5.71 10.62
C THR A 139 3.44 -7.10 10.14
N ARG A 140 4.07 -7.59 9.09
CA ARG A 140 4.03 -9.02 8.76
C ARG A 140 5.02 -9.79 9.64
N SER A 141 4.95 -11.14 9.58
CA SER A 141 5.83 -12.06 10.33
C SER A 141 7.25 -12.09 9.75
N GLU A 142 7.88 -10.91 9.61
CA GLU A 142 9.23 -10.80 9.06
C GLU A 142 10.29 -11.20 10.11
N ARG A 143 11.16 -12.15 9.76
CA ARG A 143 12.14 -12.72 10.69
C ARG A 143 13.04 -11.67 11.34
N HIS A 144 13.49 -10.67 10.58
CA HIS A 144 14.37 -9.63 11.08
C HIS A 144 13.68 -8.73 12.14
N ILE A 145 12.41 -8.37 11.92
CA ILE A 145 11.61 -7.60 12.88
C ILE A 145 11.38 -8.41 14.15
N LEU A 146 10.94 -9.67 14.02
CA LEU A 146 10.68 -10.54 15.17
C LEU A 146 11.94 -10.82 15.99
N ASN A 147 13.09 -11.01 15.34
CA ASN A 147 14.37 -11.20 16.02
C ASN A 147 14.80 -9.94 16.80
N THR A 148 14.62 -8.77 16.22
CA THR A 148 14.90 -7.48 16.90
C THR A 148 14.02 -7.31 18.13
N LEU A 149 12.73 -7.63 18.03
CA LEU A 149 11.80 -7.59 19.16
C LEU A 149 12.20 -8.54 20.28
N ARG A 150 12.58 -9.79 19.95
CA ARG A 150 13.03 -10.79 20.93
C ARG A 150 14.25 -10.33 21.71
N ARG A 151 15.19 -9.64 21.07
CA ARG A 151 16.41 -9.13 21.72
C ARG A 151 16.11 -8.04 22.75
N HIS A 152 15.06 -7.22 22.54
CA HIS A 152 14.74 -6.08 23.38
C HIS A 152 13.67 -6.32 24.46
N GLY A 153 13.00 -7.46 24.46
CA GLY A 153 12.18 -8.00 25.55
C GLY A 153 10.80 -7.38 25.71
N ALA A 154 10.62 -6.20 26.20
CA ALA A 154 9.33 -5.70 26.69
C ALA A 154 8.41 -5.10 25.60
N HIS A 155 7.55 -5.93 25.01
CA HIS A 155 6.48 -5.51 24.11
C HIS A 155 5.27 -6.43 24.24
N HIS A 156 4.08 -5.88 23.96
CA HIS A 156 2.87 -6.68 23.82
C HIS A 156 2.70 -7.09 22.37
N LEU A 157 2.66 -8.37 22.09
CA LEU A 157 2.47 -8.94 20.76
C LEU A 157 1.05 -9.50 20.64
N TYR A 158 0.30 -8.98 19.69
CA TYR A 158 -0.99 -9.51 19.26
C TYR A 158 -0.84 -10.10 17.87
N ARG A 159 -1.22 -11.37 17.73
CA ARG A 159 -1.21 -12.06 16.44
C ARG A 159 -2.62 -12.21 15.92
N LEU A 160 -2.89 -11.62 14.75
CA LEU A 160 -4.23 -11.71 14.16
C LEU A 160 -4.59 -13.12 13.72
N HIS A 161 -3.61 -13.97 13.44
CA HIS A 161 -3.87 -15.36 13.10
C HIS A 161 -4.25 -16.23 14.30
N ASP A 162 -4.01 -15.76 15.53
CA ASP A 162 -4.42 -16.44 16.76
C ASP A 162 -5.87 -16.09 17.17
N ILE A 163 -6.53 -15.13 16.49
CA ILE A 163 -7.92 -14.81 16.72
C ILE A 163 -8.80 -15.96 16.24
N GLU A 164 -9.80 -16.30 17.03
CA GLU A 164 -10.75 -17.37 16.74
C GLU A 164 -11.38 -17.18 15.34
N ASN A 165 -11.42 -18.27 14.58
CA ASN A 165 -11.88 -18.27 13.20
C ASN A 165 -13.29 -17.69 13.05
N SER A 166 -14.18 -18.09 13.95
CA SER A 166 -15.58 -17.66 13.98
C SER A 166 -15.75 -16.14 14.07
N ILE A 167 -14.87 -15.45 14.81
CA ILE A 167 -14.89 -13.98 14.95
C ILE A 167 -14.49 -13.33 13.63
N VAL A 168 -13.36 -13.75 13.05
CA VAL A 168 -12.86 -13.15 11.81
C VAL A 168 -13.80 -13.44 10.62
N GLU A 169 -14.34 -14.65 10.54
CA GLU A 169 -15.34 -15.02 9.53
C GLU A 169 -16.63 -14.20 9.70
N GLY A 170 -17.05 -13.94 10.94
CA GLY A 170 -18.17 -13.05 11.23
C GLY A 170 -17.93 -11.62 10.75
N ASP A 171 -16.71 -11.10 10.96
CA ASP A 171 -16.32 -9.78 10.50
C ASP A 171 -16.25 -9.70 8.97
N VAL A 172 -15.69 -10.71 8.30
CA VAL A 172 -15.66 -10.80 6.83
C VAL A 172 -17.09 -10.89 6.27
N ARG A 173 -17.97 -11.68 6.89
CA ARG A 173 -19.38 -11.75 6.53
C ARG A 173 -20.06 -10.39 6.64
N SER A 174 -19.83 -9.68 7.73
CA SER A 174 -20.38 -8.34 7.96
C SER A 174 -19.86 -7.33 6.92
N TYR A 175 -18.58 -7.39 6.59
CA TYR A 175 -17.95 -6.57 5.56
C TYR A 175 -18.56 -6.80 4.18
N LEU A 176 -18.72 -8.08 3.78
CA LEU A 176 -19.35 -8.46 2.52
C LEU A 176 -20.83 -8.06 2.49
N SER A 177 -21.57 -8.27 3.59
CA SER A 177 -22.99 -7.90 3.70
C SER A 177 -23.19 -6.39 3.53
N HIS A 178 -22.33 -5.58 4.12
CA HIS A 178 -22.37 -4.13 3.97
C HIS A 178 -21.99 -3.70 2.55
N GLY A 179 -20.88 -4.21 2.01
CA GLY A 179 -20.37 -3.84 0.69
C GLY A 179 -21.24 -4.32 -0.49
N LEU A 180 -22.04 -5.38 -0.30
CA LEU A 180 -22.98 -5.92 -1.30
C LEU A 180 -24.45 -5.67 -0.92
N SER A 181 -24.69 -4.75 0.01
CA SER A 181 -26.06 -4.31 0.33
C SER A 181 -26.68 -3.59 -0.86
N LEU A 182 -28.02 -3.61 -0.91
CA LEU A 182 -28.76 -2.93 -1.98
C LEU A 182 -28.39 -1.46 -2.13
N GLU A 183 -28.13 -0.78 -1.01
CA GLU A 183 -27.73 0.61 -0.98
C GLU A 183 -26.32 0.81 -1.56
N ALA A 184 -25.36 0.00 -1.13
CA ALA A 184 -24.00 0.03 -1.65
C ALA A 184 -23.93 -0.24 -3.15
N VAL A 185 -24.68 -1.24 -3.62
CA VAL A 185 -24.79 -1.58 -5.05
C VAL A 185 -25.39 -0.43 -5.85
N LYS A 186 -26.48 0.19 -5.39
CA LYS A 186 -27.09 1.34 -6.07
C LYS A 186 -26.15 2.55 -6.14
N THR A 187 -25.37 2.76 -5.08
CA THR A 187 -24.41 3.86 -5.03
C THR A 187 -23.24 3.63 -6.00
N ALA A 188 -22.73 2.41 -6.06
CA ALA A 188 -21.61 2.05 -6.94
C ALA A 188 -22.02 1.92 -8.41
N LEU A 189 -23.23 1.43 -8.68
CA LEU A 189 -23.75 1.17 -10.02
C LEU A 189 -25.08 1.90 -10.27
N PRO A 190 -25.06 3.23 -10.38
CA PRO A 190 -26.28 4.03 -10.54
C PRO A 190 -27.02 3.73 -11.86
N GLU A 191 -26.29 3.29 -12.90
CA GLU A 191 -26.85 2.92 -14.21
C GLU A 191 -27.55 1.56 -14.25
N LEU A 192 -27.48 0.78 -13.15
CA LEU A 192 -28.07 -0.55 -13.10
C LEU A 192 -29.60 -0.49 -13.12
N LYS A 193 -30.21 -0.95 -14.23
CA LYS A 193 -31.67 -0.87 -14.46
C LYS A 193 -32.50 -1.65 -13.46
N GLN A 194 -31.98 -2.74 -12.92
CA GLN A 194 -32.66 -3.59 -11.95
C GLN A 194 -31.83 -3.73 -10.67
N PRO A 195 -32.44 -3.57 -9.50
CA PRO A 195 -31.74 -3.85 -8.23
C PRO A 195 -31.17 -5.26 -8.20
N TRP A 196 -29.93 -5.37 -7.77
CA TRP A 196 -29.27 -6.65 -7.64
C TRP A 196 -28.64 -6.80 -6.24
N THR A 197 -28.73 -8.00 -5.71
CA THR A 197 -27.96 -8.46 -4.55
C THR A 197 -27.60 -9.92 -4.78
N PRO A 198 -26.51 -10.44 -4.21
CA PRO A 198 -26.16 -11.85 -4.35
C PRO A 198 -27.25 -12.75 -3.78
N SER A 199 -27.42 -13.93 -4.38
CA SER A 199 -28.24 -14.99 -3.77
C SER A 199 -27.64 -15.42 -2.43
N SER A 200 -28.46 -15.97 -1.53
CA SER A 200 -27.94 -16.49 -0.25
C SER A 200 -26.88 -17.58 -0.44
N SER A 201 -27.01 -18.37 -1.51
CA SER A 201 -26.04 -19.41 -1.89
C SER A 201 -24.71 -18.79 -2.29
N ASP A 202 -24.72 -17.83 -3.24
CA ASP A 202 -23.51 -17.17 -3.74
C ASP A 202 -22.83 -16.35 -2.65
N PHE A 203 -23.63 -15.65 -1.83
CA PHE A 203 -23.10 -14.90 -0.69
C PHE A 203 -22.36 -15.80 0.30
N ASN A 204 -22.97 -16.95 0.67
CA ASN A 204 -22.32 -17.88 1.59
C ASN A 204 -21.07 -18.53 0.97
N ALA A 205 -21.13 -18.87 -0.33
CA ALA A 205 -19.95 -19.36 -1.05
C ALA A 205 -18.81 -18.35 -1.04
N LEU A 206 -19.11 -17.06 -1.25
CA LEU A 206 -18.13 -15.97 -1.20
C LEU A 206 -17.55 -15.78 0.20
N VAL A 207 -18.39 -15.83 1.25
CA VAL A 207 -17.92 -15.77 2.65
C VAL A 207 -16.97 -16.92 2.96
N ASN A 208 -17.35 -18.13 2.57
CA ASN A 208 -16.52 -19.33 2.79
C ASN A 208 -15.19 -19.25 2.04
N ALA A 209 -15.22 -18.79 0.78
CA ALA A 209 -14.02 -18.59 -0.03
C ALA A 209 -13.10 -17.50 0.54
N ALA A 210 -13.67 -16.39 1.00
CA ALA A 210 -12.89 -15.33 1.64
C ALA A 210 -12.28 -15.77 2.97
N GLY A 211 -12.96 -16.68 3.70
CA GLY A 211 -12.49 -17.18 4.97
C GLY A 211 -12.14 -16.05 5.94
N LYS A 212 -10.85 -15.95 6.29
CA LYS A 212 -10.31 -14.89 7.17
C LYS A 212 -9.66 -13.72 6.41
N HIS A 213 -9.75 -13.69 5.09
CA HIS A 213 -8.99 -12.76 4.26
C HIS A 213 -9.86 -11.62 3.72
N PHE A 214 -9.84 -10.48 4.39
CA PHE A 214 -10.49 -9.26 3.93
C PHE A 214 -10.06 -8.83 2.52
N LEU A 215 -8.83 -9.17 2.12
CA LEU A 215 -8.35 -8.86 0.77
C LEU A 215 -9.20 -9.57 -0.29
N ILE A 216 -9.52 -10.86 -0.10
CA ILE A 216 -10.38 -11.62 -1.03
C ILE A 216 -11.75 -10.95 -1.08
N ALA A 217 -12.34 -10.67 0.08
CA ALA A 217 -13.64 -10.01 0.18
C ALA A 217 -13.66 -8.63 -0.50
N SER A 218 -12.63 -7.80 -0.26
CA SER A 218 -12.55 -6.46 -0.84
C SER A 218 -12.31 -6.48 -2.36
N THR A 219 -11.48 -7.40 -2.85
CA THR A 219 -11.24 -7.57 -4.29
C THR A 219 -12.50 -8.08 -4.99
N ALA A 220 -13.22 -9.02 -4.35
CA ALA A 220 -14.50 -9.52 -4.86
C ALA A 220 -15.56 -8.41 -4.94
N ILE A 221 -15.73 -7.58 -3.90
CA ILE A 221 -16.66 -6.44 -3.94
C ILE A 221 -16.32 -5.50 -5.10
N LYS A 222 -15.06 -5.10 -5.25
CA LYS A 222 -14.62 -4.22 -6.33
C LYS A 222 -14.86 -4.83 -7.71
N PHE A 223 -14.61 -6.12 -7.85
CA PHE A 223 -14.88 -6.83 -9.10
C PHE A 223 -16.37 -6.89 -9.42
N LEU A 224 -17.22 -7.17 -8.41
CA LEU A 224 -18.68 -7.27 -8.58
C LEU A 224 -19.33 -5.92 -8.86
N LEU A 225 -18.73 -4.84 -8.36
CA LEU A 225 -19.22 -3.47 -8.49
C LEU A 225 -18.42 -2.65 -9.52
N ASP A 226 -17.78 -3.32 -10.47
CA ASP A 226 -17.11 -2.67 -11.61
C ASP A 226 -18.16 -1.95 -12.48
N ASP A 227 -18.07 -0.63 -12.54
CA ASP A 227 -19.00 0.26 -13.23
C ASP A 227 -18.89 0.17 -14.77
N ILE A 228 -17.72 -0.20 -15.30
CA ILE A 228 -17.51 -0.39 -16.73
C ILE A 228 -18.35 -1.56 -17.26
N ARG A 229 -18.37 -2.68 -16.54
CA ARG A 229 -19.18 -3.86 -16.91
C ARG A 229 -20.63 -3.70 -16.55
N CYS A 230 -20.91 -3.07 -15.43
CA CYS A 230 -22.26 -2.85 -14.88
C CYS A 230 -23.18 -4.10 -14.94
N SER A 231 -22.59 -5.28 -14.67
CA SER A 231 -23.29 -6.57 -14.76
C SER A 231 -22.96 -7.48 -13.57
N PRO A 232 -23.34 -7.10 -12.33
CA PRO A 232 -22.92 -7.79 -11.11
C PRO A 232 -23.38 -9.25 -11.05
N LYS A 233 -24.50 -9.60 -11.70
CA LYS A 233 -24.95 -10.99 -11.81
C LYS A 233 -24.00 -11.86 -12.64
N ALA A 234 -23.54 -11.36 -13.79
CA ALA A 234 -22.59 -12.09 -14.64
C ALA A 234 -21.21 -12.15 -13.95
N GLN A 235 -20.78 -11.04 -13.34
CA GLN A 235 -19.53 -10.97 -12.58
C GLN A 235 -19.53 -11.93 -11.38
N MET A 236 -20.67 -12.12 -10.70
CA MET A 236 -20.80 -13.13 -9.63
C MET A 236 -20.63 -14.55 -10.19
N ALA A 237 -21.25 -14.87 -11.32
CA ALA A 237 -21.08 -16.18 -11.96
C ALA A 237 -19.62 -16.42 -12.40
N ASP A 238 -18.95 -15.38 -12.92
CA ASP A 238 -17.54 -15.43 -13.28
C ASP A 238 -16.66 -15.68 -12.05
N LEU A 239 -16.89 -14.93 -10.96
CA LEU A 239 -16.17 -15.06 -9.71
C LEU A 239 -16.31 -16.45 -9.08
N MET A 240 -17.56 -16.99 -9.06
CA MET A 240 -17.82 -18.33 -8.53
C MET A 240 -17.10 -19.42 -9.33
N ARG A 241 -16.97 -19.28 -10.65
CA ARG A 241 -16.17 -20.20 -11.46
C ARG A 241 -14.69 -20.17 -11.07
N GLY A 242 -14.11 -18.98 -10.87
CA GLY A 242 -12.72 -18.84 -10.42
C GLY A 242 -12.47 -19.47 -9.05
N ILE A 243 -13.40 -19.28 -8.12
CA ILE A 243 -13.33 -19.86 -6.78
C ILE A 243 -13.50 -21.41 -6.81
N ALA A 244 -14.33 -21.94 -7.69
CA ALA A 244 -14.61 -23.38 -7.76
C ALA A 244 -13.45 -24.22 -8.31
N VAL A 245 -12.59 -23.65 -9.15
CA VAL A 245 -11.44 -24.34 -9.76
C VAL A 245 -10.41 -24.77 -8.71
N ASP A 246 -10.28 -24.06 -7.60
CA ASP A 246 -9.25 -24.27 -6.59
C ASP A 246 -9.73 -24.90 -5.27
N ASN A 247 -10.90 -25.51 -5.25
CA ASN A 247 -11.49 -26.14 -4.05
C ASN A 247 -10.69 -27.35 -3.49
N THR A 248 -9.52 -27.65 -4.02
CA THR A 248 -8.69 -28.80 -3.56
C THR A 248 -7.65 -28.44 -2.51
N GLY A 249 -7.46 -27.16 -2.17
CA GLY A 249 -6.39 -26.71 -1.28
C GLY A 249 -6.88 -25.83 -0.14
N THR A 250 -6.34 -26.09 1.05
CA THR A 250 -6.52 -25.29 2.27
C THR A 250 -5.75 -23.97 2.25
N ASN A 251 -5.11 -23.62 1.13
CA ASN A 251 -4.27 -22.42 1.02
C ASN A 251 -5.08 -21.22 0.54
N PRO A 252 -5.25 -20.17 1.36
CA PRO A 252 -5.96 -18.96 0.98
C PRO A 252 -5.37 -18.22 -0.22
N LEU A 253 -4.08 -18.43 -0.51
CA LEU A 253 -3.45 -17.85 -1.71
C LEU A 253 -4.08 -18.40 -2.99
N ASN A 254 -4.46 -19.68 -3.02
CA ASN A 254 -5.07 -20.29 -4.20
C ASN A 254 -6.41 -19.62 -4.53
N VAL A 255 -7.23 -19.35 -3.50
CA VAL A 255 -8.51 -18.65 -3.70
C VAL A 255 -8.28 -17.24 -4.25
N LEU A 256 -7.30 -16.52 -3.72
CA LEU A 256 -6.94 -15.19 -4.20
C LEU A 256 -6.42 -15.23 -5.64
N ASP A 257 -5.60 -16.24 -5.96
CA ASP A 257 -5.08 -16.47 -7.30
C ASP A 257 -6.21 -16.80 -8.28
N GLY A 258 -7.21 -17.59 -7.85
CA GLY A 258 -8.43 -17.84 -8.62
C GLY A 258 -9.23 -16.56 -8.90
N VAL A 259 -9.35 -15.66 -7.92
CA VAL A 259 -9.98 -14.35 -8.10
C VAL A 259 -9.19 -13.50 -9.10
N TYR A 260 -7.86 -13.42 -8.98
CA TYR A 260 -7.03 -12.69 -9.94
C TYR A 260 -7.11 -13.29 -11.34
N THR A 261 -7.03 -14.61 -11.44
CA THR A 261 -7.20 -15.33 -12.70
C THR A 261 -8.51 -14.96 -13.40
N GLN A 262 -9.60 -14.90 -12.63
CA GLN A 262 -10.90 -14.54 -13.18
C GLN A 262 -10.95 -13.07 -13.64
N ILE A 263 -10.42 -12.16 -12.86
CA ILE A 263 -10.33 -10.73 -13.23
C ILE A 263 -9.53 -10.57 -14.54
N LEU A 264 -8.37 -11.21 -14.63
CA LEU A 264 -7.52 -11.15 -15.83
C LEU A 264 -8.18 -11.78 -17.05
N SER A 265 -8.84 -12.92 -16.87
CA SER A 265 -9.57 -13.60 -17.97
C SER A 265 -10.74 -12.79 -18.51
N VAL A 266 -11.32 -11.95 -17.65
CA VAL A 266 -12.37 -11.00 -18.03
C VAL A 266 -11.75 -9.79 -18.76
N ALA A 267 -10.65 -9.26 -18.26
CA ALA A 267 -9.97 -8.11 -18.86
C ALA A 267 -9.37 -8.45 -20.24
N VAL A 268 -8.83 -9.66 -20.38
CA VAL A 268 -8.24 -10.17 -21.62
C VAL A 268 -8.79 -11.55 -21.91
N PRO A 269 -9.96 -11.66 -22.56
CA PRO A 269 -10.56 -12.95 -22.95
C PRO A 269 -9.62 -13.81 -23.80
N SER A 270 -9.75 -15.13 -23.71
CA SER A 270 -8.88 -16.09 -24.39
C SER A 270 -8.89 -15.99 -25.92
N ASN A 271 -9.93 -15.39 -26.49
CA ASN A 271 -10.05 -15.12 -27.92
C ASN A 271 -9.54 -13.74 -28.34
N SER A 272 -8.89 -12.98 -27.43
CA SER A 272 -8.32 -11.68 -27.72
C SER A 272 -7.18 -11.79 -28.72
N SER A 273 -7.00 -10.74 -29.54
CA SER A 273 -5.89 -10.69 -30.49
C SER A 273 -4.53 -10.68 -29.77
N PRO A 274 -3.45 -11.20 -30.38
CA PRO A 274 -2.11 -11.12 -29.82
C PRO A 274 -1.67 -9.70 -29.46
N ALA A 275 -2.18 -8.69 -30.17
CA ALA A 275 -1.91 -7.29 -29.90
C ALA A 275 -2.46 -6.83 -28.55
N ILE A 276 -3.66 -7.29 -28.14
CA ILE A 276 -4.25 -6.98 -26.84
C ILE A 276 -3.42 -7.59 -25.73
N LEU A 277 -2.99 -8.84 -25.87
CA LEU A 277 -2.15 -9.50 -24.88
C LEU A 277 -0.76 -8.83 -24.79
N SER A 278 -0.17 -8.46 -25.93
CA SER A 278 1.09 -7.70 -25.95
C SER A 278 0.96 -6.35 -25.23
N ARG A 279 -0.13 -5.63 -25.48
CA ARG A 279 -0.47 -4.37 -24.80
C ARG A 279 -0.61 -4.57 -23.29
N PHE A 280 -1.36 -5.60 -22.88
CA PHE A 280 -1.48 -5.98 -21.48
C PHE A 280 -0.13 -6.21 -20.82
N HIS A 281 0.74 -7.04 -21.42
CA HIS A 281 2.08 -7.28 -20.91
C HIS A 281 2.93 -6.00 -20.82
N SER A 282 2.80 -5.14 -21.82
CA SER A 282 3.55 -3.88 -21.84
C SER A 282 3.10 -2.95 -20.72
N VAL A 283 1.82 -2.66 -20.65
CA VAL A 283 1.25 -1.67 -19.72
C VAL A 283 1.25 -2.22 -18.29
N VAL A 284 0.57 -3.36 -18.07
CA VAL A 284 0.42 -3.93 -16.72
C VAL A 284 1.75 -4.42 -16.17
N GLY A 285 2.59 -5.04 -17.04
CA GLY A 285 3.92 -5.49 -16.65
C GLY A 285 4.83 -4.33 -16.23
N THR A 286 4.70 -3.19 -16.86
CA THR A 286 5.46 -2.00 -16.44
C THR A 286 4.92 -1.43 -15.14
N ILE A 287 3.60 -1.25 -14.99
CA ILE A 287 2.98 -0.79 -13.74
C ILE A 287 3.37 -1.68 -12.54
N VAL A 288 3.40 -3.00 -12.75
CA VAL A 288 3.73 -3.98 -11.69
C VAL A 288 5.19 -3.90 -11.25
N LEU A 289 6.10 -3.55 -12.16
CA LEU A 289 7.55 -3.61 -11.91
C LEU A 289 8.20 -2.24 -11.71
N LEU A 290 7.50 -1.15 -11.97
CA LEU A 290 8.00 0.18 -11.62
C LEU A 290 8.17 0.28 -10.11
N GLN A 291 9.32 0.81 -9.69
CA GLN A 291 9.59 1.09 -8.29
C GLN A 291 8.74 2.25 -7.79
N ASP A 292 8.63 3.29 -8.61
CA ASP A 292 7.80 4.46 -8.35
C ASP A 292 6.69 4.53 -9.42
N PRO A 293 5.41 4.66 -9.02
CA PRO A 293 4.32 4.81 -9.96
C PRO A 293 4.47 6.06 -10.83
N LEU A 294 4.30 5.93 -12.12
CA LEU A 294 4.36 7.04 -13.06
C LEU A 294 2.96 7.52 -13.46
N PRO A 295 2.74 8.84 -13.63
CA PRO A 295 1.55 9.38 -14.29
C PRO A 295 1.32 8.74 -15.66
N LEU A 296 0.04 8.67 -16.09
CA LEU A 296 -0.29 8.06 -17.38
C LEU A 296 0.54 8.63 -18.55
N GLN A 297 0.76 9.94 -18.58
CA GLN A 297 1.54 10.60 -19.61
C GLN A 297 3.04 10.17 -19.61
N ALA A 298 3.65 10.08 -18.43
CA ALA A 298 5.01 9.59 -18.31
C ALA A 298 5.12 8.11 -18.68
N LEU A 299 4.10 7.32 -18.33
CA LEU A 299 4.01 5.91 -18.69
C LEU A 299 3.95 5.72 -20.21
N THR A 300 3.18 6.52 -20.96
CA THR A 300 3.14 6.48 -22.44
C THR A 300 4.50 6.78 -23.04
N SER A 301 5.23 7.74 -22.50
CA SER A 301 6.59 8.09 -22.94
C SER A 301 7.57 6.94 -22.72
N VAL A 302 7.51 6.29 -21.53
CA VAL A 302 8.34 5.12 -21.23
C VAL A 302 7.99 3.93 -22.13
N LEU A 303 6.71 3.70 -22.40
CA LEU A 303 6.23 2.58 -23.20
C LEU A 303 6.32 2.81 -24.71
N GLN A 304 6.53 4.03 -25.17
CA GLN A 304 6.43 4.44 -26.60
C GLN A 304 5.07 4.08 -27.20
N THR A 305 4.01 4.38 -26.51
CA THR A 305 2.66 4.03 -26.93
C THR A 305 1.72 5.22 -26.72
N ASP A 306 0.60 5.20 -27.40
CA ASP A 306 -0.41 6.24 -27.24
C ASP A 306 -1.17 6.10 -25.92
N ILE A 307 -1.74 7.20 -25.45
CA ILE A 307 -2.55 7.23 -24.23
C ILE A 307 -3.76 6.29 -24.35
N ASP A 308 -4.31 6.14 -25.56
CA ASP A 308 -5.45 5.26 -25.81
C ASP A 308 -5.07 3.78 -25.65
N ASP A 309 -3.84 3.40 -25.96
CA ASP A 309 -3.33 2.06 -25.74
C ASP A 309 -3.19 1.75 -24.25
N VAL A 310 -2.70 2.72 -23.45
CA VAL A 310 -2.61 2.57 -21.99
C VAL A 310 -4.00 2.50 -21.38
N ASN A 311 -4.88 3.41 -21.76
CA ASN A 311 -6.27 3.42 -21.31
C ASN A 311 -7.02 2.16 -21.76
N GLY A 312 -6.71 1.61 -22.93
CA GLY A 312 -7.31 0.37 -23.42
C GLY A 312 -6.84 -0.91 -22.70
N ALA A 313 -5.72 -0.86 -21.96
CA ALA A 313 -5.22 -1.99 -21.18
C ALA A 313 -5.74 -2.04 -19.74
N LEU A 314 -6.26 -0.95 -19.22
CA LEU A 314 -6.69 -0.81 -17.81
C LEU A 314 -8.18 -1.09 -17.56
N PRO A 315 -9.11 -0.99 -18.52
CA PRO A 315 -10.50 -1.35 -18.31
C PRO A 315 -10.63 -2.75 -17.74
N HIS A 316 -11.60 -2.95 -16.85
CA HIS A 316 -11.83 -4.22 -16.14
C HIS A 316 -10.73 -4.66 -15.16
N LEU A 317 -9.66 -3.88 -14.99
CA LEU A 317 -8.64 -4.08 -13.95
C LEU A 317 -8.83 -3.16 -12.73
N GLN A 318 -9.88 -2.36 -12.68
CA GLN A 318 -10.15 -1.38 -11.62
C GLN A 318 -10.29 -2.00 -10.23
N SER A 319 -10.61 -3.29 -10.14
CA SER A 319 -10.59 -4.03 -8.87
C SER A 319 -9.17 -4.32 -8.34
N ILE A 320 -8.15 -4.19 -9.18
CA ILE A 320 -6.74 -4.48 -8.88
C ILE A 320 -5.87 -3.21 -9.00
N ILE A 321 -6.09 -2.41 -10.03
CA ILE A 321 -5.36 -1.17 -10.34
C ILE A 321 -6.34 -0.01 -10.32
N TRP A 322 -5.98 1.08 -9.67
CA TRP A 322 -6.77 2.29 -9.62
C TRP A 322 -5.95 3.52 -10.07
N LEU A 323 -6.61 4.51 -10.63
CA LEU A 323 -5.98 5.75 -11.04
C LEU A 323 -6.05 6.76 -9.89
N SER A 324 -4.92 7.33 -9.51
CA SER A 324 -4.83 8.25 -8.37
C SER A 324 -4.40 9.65 -8.79
N GLY A 325 -4.97 10.65 -8.10
CA GLY A 325 -4.60 12.05 -8.29
C GLY A 325 -5.04 12.65 -9.63
N PRO A 326 -4.74 13.93 -9.85
CA PRO A 326 -5.16 14.66 -11.07
C PRO A 326 -4.46 14.17 -12.34
N GLU A 327 -3.29 13.53 -12.20
CA GLU A 327 -2.49 13.01 -13.31
C GLU A 327 -2.83 11.56 -13.66
N ASN A 328 -3.86 10.98 -13.03
CA ASN A 328 -4.30 9.60 -13.24
C ASN A 328 -3.17 8.57 -13.11
N THR A 329 -2.36 8.66 -12.04
CA THR A 329 -1.26 7.73 -11.80
C THR A 329 -1.81 6.34 -11.45
N PRO A 330 -1.51 5.27 -12.26
CA PRO A 330 -1.94 3.91 -11.96
C PRO A 330 -1.26 3.39 -10.69
N ARG A 331 -2.06 2.89 -9.75
CA ARG A 331 -1.58 2.29 -8.51
C ARG A 331 -2.22 0.94 -8.27
N ILE A 332 -1.46 0.01 -7.73
CA ILE A 332 -1.93 -1.33 -7.40
C ILE A 332 -2.50 -1.31 -5.98
N TYR A 333 -3.72 -1.84 -5.80
CA TYR A 333 -4.36 -1.86 -4.48
C TYR A 333 -3.61 -2.69 -3.44
N HIS A 334 -2.98 -3.78 -3.88
CA HIS A 334 -2.31 -4.69 -2.96
C HIS A 334 -1.16 -5.45 -3.63
N LYS A 335 -0.04 -5.57 -2.93
CA LYS A 335 1.19 -6.21 -3.43
C LYS A 335 1.04 -7.70 -3.78
N SER A 336 0.00 -8.39 -3.31
CA SER A 336 -0.23 -9.79 -3.68
C SER A 336 -0.53 -9.99 -5.15
N PHE A 337 -0.99 -8.95 -5.86
CA PHE A 337 -1.18 -9.02 -7.30
C PHE A 337 0.16 -9.04 -8.07
N PRO A 338 1.11 -8.12 -7.83
CA PRO A 338 2.47 -8.29 -8.33
C PRO A 338 3.08 -9.66 -7.98
N ASP A 339 2.98 -10.09 -6.72
CA ASP A 339 3.49 -11.38 -6.28
C ASP A 339 2.87 -12.57 -7.05
N PHE A 340 1.58 -12.48 -7.43
CA PHE A 340 0.89 -13.48 -8.24
C PHE A 340 1.36 -13.46 -9.69
N ILE A 341 1.29 -12.29 -10.35
CA ILE A 341 1.47 -12.21 -11.80
C ILE A 341 2.93 -12.37 -12.25
N THR A 342 3.89 -12.23 -11.31
CA THR A 342 5.32 -12.46 -11.55
C THR A 342 5.82 -13.83 -11.06
N ASP A 343 4.94 -14.68 -10.56
CA ASP A 343 5.25 -16.05 -10.12
C ASP A 343 4.71 -17.05 -11.14
N ALA A 344 5.60 -17.77 -11.81
CA ALA A 344 5.24 -18.73 -12.86
C ALA A 344 4.41 -19.93 -12.34
N GLU A 345 4.63 -20.36 -11.10
CA GLU A 345 3.88 -21.46 -10.49
C GLU A 345 2.45 -21.03 -10.18
N ARG A 346 2.27 -19.83 -9.61
CA ARG A 346 0.96 -19.26 -9.30
C ARG A 346 0.16 -18.93 -10.57
N CYS A 347 0.83 -18.51 -11.65
CA CYS A 347 0.22 -18.26 -12.95
C CYS A 347 0.07 -19.52 -13.82
N SER A 348 0.36 -20.71 -13.32
CA SER A 348 0.37 -21.96 -14.14
C SER A 348 -0.96 -22.24 -14.86
N ASN A 349 -2.09 -21.87 -14.26
CA ASN A 349 -3.42 -22.00 -14.88
C ASN A 349 -3.70 -20.94 -15.96
N VAL A 350 -2.95 -19.87 -16.00
CA VAL A 350 -3.10 -18.73 -16.94
C VAL A 350 -1.73 -18.20 -17.38
N PRO A 351 -0.88 -19.06 -17.96
CA PRO A 351 0.51 -18.74 -18.29
C PRO A 351 0.64 -17.54 -19.25
N GLN A 352 -0.43 -17.24 -20.00
CA GLN A 352 -0.48 -16.08 -20.91
C GLN A 352 -0.42 -14.75 -20.15
N PHE A 353 -0.71 -14.70 -18.86
CA PHE A 353 -0.64 -13.47 -18.05
C PHE A 353 0.67 -13.34 -17.26
N TYR A 354 1.48 -14.39 -17.21
CA TYR A 354 2.74 -14.36 -16.47
C TYR A 354 3.67 -13.26 -16.99
N ILE A 355 4.16 -12.43 -16.08
CA ILE A 355 5.11 -11.35 -16.37
C ILE A 355 6.50 -11.79 -15.94
N SER A 356 7.35 -12.05 -16.94
CA SER A 356 8.78 -12.31 -16.71
C SER A 356 9.48 -11.03 -16.25
N VAL A 357 9.89 -11.01 -14.98
CA VAL A 357 10.55 -9.85 -14.34
C VAL A 357 11.77 -9.41 -15.13
N GLY A 358 12.67 -10.36 -15.47
CA GLY A 358 13.91 -10.06 -16.19
C GLY A 358 13.68 -9.47 -17.57
N LEU A 359 12.77 -10.07 -18.36
CA LEU A 359 12.46 -9.58 -19.70
C LEU A 359 11.83 -8.18 -19.65
N ARG A 360 10.91 -7.94 -18.71
CA ARG A 360 10.23 -6.65 -18.62
C ARG A 360 11.16 -5.55 -18.11
N HIS A 361 12.00 -5.81 -17.12
CA HIS A 361 13.04 -4.87 -16.69
C HIS A 361 14.01 -4.54 -17.85
N GLY A 362 14.37 -5.54 -18.67
CA GLY A 362 15.17 -5.29 -19.88
C GLY A 362 14.50 -4.28 -20.83
N HIS A 363 13.21 -4.44 -21.12
CA HIS A 363 12.46 -3.51 -21.96
C HIS A 363 12.34 -2.10 -21.32
N ILE A 364 12.05 -2.03 -20.04
CA ILE A 364 11.98 -0.75 -19.33
C ILE A 364 13.33 -0.04 -19.40
N ALA A 365 14.43 -0.75 -19.13
CA ALA A 365 15.78 -0.19 -19.19
C ALA A 365 16.13 0.32 -20.59
N GLN A 366 15.84 -0.46 -21.64
CA GLN A 366 16.05 -0.03 -23.02
C GLN A 366 15.30 1.26 -23.35
N ASN A 367 14.03 1.34 -22.93
CA ASN A 367 13.22 2.53 -23.17
C ASN A 367 13.73 3.73 -22.36
N CYS A 368 14.17 3.53 -21.13
CA CYS A 368 14.81 4.59 -20.33
C CYS A 368 16.10 5.11 -21.00
N PHE A 369 16.98 4.22 -21.44
CA PHE A 369 18.20 4.62 -22.13
C PHE A 369 17.91 5.38 -23.42
N ARG A 370 16.91 4.96 -24.19
CA ARG A 370 16.49 5.68 -25.39
C ARG A 370 15.98 7.09 -25.06
N ILE A 371 15.12 7.23 -24.05
CA ILE A 371 14.64 8.55 -23.62
C ILE A 371 15.81 9.43 -23.18
N MET A 372 16.78 8.85 -22.48
CA MET A 372 17.98 9.56 -22.08
C MET A 372 18.81 10.02 -23.31
N ASP A 373 18.98 9.16 -24.30
CA ASP A 373 19.70 9.46 -25.55
C ASP A 373 19.02 10.59 -26.34
N GLU A 374 17.70 10.57 -26.43
CA GLU A 374 16.89 11.55 -27.14
C GLU A 374 16.77 12.90 -26.42
N GLN A 375 16.70 12.89 -25.08
CA GLN A 375 16.29 14.06 -24.31
C GLN A 375 17.38 14.58 -23.36
N LEU A 376 18.34 13.73 -22.97
CA LEU A 376 19.38 14.14 -22.03
C LEU A 376 20.36 15.11 -22.72
N ARG A 377 20.47 16.29 -22.17
CA ARG A 377 21.40 17.33 -22.64
C ARG A 377 22.06 18.02 -21.45
N ALA A 378 23.20 18.65 -21.67
CA ALA A 378 23.78 19.50 -20.66
C ALA A 378 22.77 20.60 -20.29
N ASN A 379 22.62 20.82 -18.98
CA ASN A 379 21.73 21.86 -18.48
C ASN A 379 20.26 21.67 -18.84
N ILE A 380 19.75 20.43 -18.69
CA ILE A 380 18.40 20.03 -19.13
C ILE A 380 17.25 20.88 -18.51
N ARG A 381 17.47 21.46 -17.36
CA ARG A 381 16.54 22.42 -16.69
C ARG A 381 16.78 23.86 -17.07
N ASP A 382 17.78 24.11 -17.90
CA ASP A 382 18.16 25.44 -18.40
C ASP A 382 18.32 26.49 -17.26
N PRO A 383 19.02 26.18 -16.15
CA PRO A 383 19.28 27.17 -15.11
C PRO A 383 20.22 28.25 -15.66
N GLU A 384 20.02 29.49 -15.28
CA GLU A 384 20.85 30.64 -15.72
C GLU A 384 22.34 30.45 -15.41
N PHE A 385 22.68 29.62 -14.40
CA PHE A 385 24.05 29.31 -13.99
C PHE A 385 24.26 27.79 -13.89
N PRO A 386 24.77 27.13 -14.95
CA PRO A 386 24.95 25.68 -14.96
C PRO A 386 25.98 25.14 -13.95
N ALA A 387 26.79 26.00 -13.34
CA ALA A 387 27.78 25.63 -12.33
C ALA A 387 27.49 26.20 -10.94
N GLY A 388 26.26 26.66 -10.68
CA GLY A 388 25.84 27.10 -9.34
C GLY A 388 25.86 25.92 -8.37
N TYR A 389 26.58 26.09 -7.24
CA TYR A 389 26.54 25.13 -6.16
C TYR A 389 25.08 24.98 -5.67
N LEU A 390 24.60 23.75 -5.56
CA LEU A 390 23.25 23.41 -5.09
C LEU A 390 22.86 23.99 -3.71
N ASP A 391 23.83 24.58 -2.98
CA ASP A 391 23.61 25.12 -1.65
C ASP A 391 22.90 26.48 -1.59
N ASN A 392 22.67 27.14 -2.74
CA ASN A 392 22.07 28.49 -2.77
C ASN A 392 20.72 28.61 -3.46
N ASP A 393 20.21 27.56 -4.09
CA ASP A 393 18.90 27.60 -4.76
C ASP A 393 17.75 27.35 -3.76
N LYS A 394 17.36 28.40 -3.04
CA LYS A 394 16.16 28.42 -2.21
C LYS A 394 14.85 28.42 -3.02
N ASP A 395 14.93 28.47 -4.35
CA ASP A 395 13.78 28.66 -5.24
C ASP A 395 13.41 27.43 -6.08
N PHE A 396 13.98 26.24 -5.82
CA PHE A 396 13.50 25.02 -6.47
C PHE A 396 12.24 24.50 -5.79
N VAL A 397 11.12 25.14 -6.11
CA VAL A 397 9.81 24.52 -5.91
C VAL A 397 9.68 23.41 -6.95
N VAL A 398 9.68 22.18 -6.47
CA VAL A 398 9.34 21.01 -7.29
C VAL A 398 7.85 21.13 -7.66
N SER A 399 7.59 21.50 -8.89
CA SER A 399 6.27 21.44 -9.51
C SER A 399 5.92 19.99 -9.88
#